data_89dfec3102efc74103484e417f4c58f1
#
_entry.id   89dfec3102efc74103484e417f4c58f1
#
_cell.length_a   1.000
_cell.length_b   1.000
_cell.length_c   1.000
_cell.angle_alpha   90.00
_cell.angle_beta   90.00
_cell.angle_gamma   90.00
#
_symmetry.space_group_name_H-M   'P 1'
#
loop_
_entity.id
_entity.type
_entity.pdbx_description
1 polymer ?
#
loop_
_entity_poly.entity_id
_entity_poly.type
_entity_poly.pdbx_seq_one_letter_code
_entity_poly.pdbx_strand_id
1 'polypeptide(L)'
;MTDSIIDNIFQEATKRAHTRFWLISDLQQGVYERAERYVTIAVNDLNRIPGKLDGVCYLGDASEGTNIDTVNRMIDMQLEKLDSLGLPIYYTIGNHETEYCRFCRKNGDLTNGQIPFFDAVHNRSNWHLVKSQEDFWFSEEMPEYTMLFFSDHLAKDGSWIGFYEKLPQAGSGYPYTKADWEAVRDRFAGDKPVFMFSHYAFPGGNRESEFLGQMLPLPKNFRAHFHGHAHIGDAVWAGKNLYRQIAAVDNHPIVQFDVSSLDHWRGTTVRSAFFDYYGNGEYGVFFRDHVNARWEQFFVSSHDARDACIPEQFQK
;
A
#
# COMPACT_ATOMS: atom_id res chain seq x y z
N MET A 1 -21.45 20.17 -7.45
CA MET A 1 -21.22 20.98 -6.21
C MET A 1 -20.29 20.31 -5.21
N THR A 2 -20.23 18.98 -5.15
CA THR A 2 -19.35 18.23 -4.24
C THR A 2 -17.85 18.32 -4.61
N ASP A 3 -17.51 18.30 -5.90
CA ASP A 3 -16.12 18.29 -6.37
C ASP A 3 -15.36 19.55 -5.94
N SER A 4 -15.98 20.72 -5.99
CA SER A 4 -15.35 21.99 -5.59
C SER A 4 -15.04 22.07 -4.08
N ILE A 5 -15.76 21.37 -3.24
CA ILE A 5 -15.52 21.37 -1.78
C ILE A 5 -14.29 20.52 -1.46
N ILE A 6 -14.21 19.32 -2.03
CA ILE A 6 -13.05 18.43 -1.80
C ILE A 6 -11.78 19.06 -2.38
N ASP A 7 -11.87 19.67 -3.56
CA ASP A 7 -10.74 20.40 -4.17
C ASP A 7 -10.22 21.52 -3.25
N ASN A 8 -11.12 22.31 -2.65
CA ASN A 8 -10.73 23.36 -1.72
C ASN A 8 -10.07 22.80 -0.45
N ILE A 9 -10.65 21.73 0.13
CA ILE A 9 -10.06 21.08 1.31
C ILE A 9 -8.67 20.53 0.98
N PHE A 10 -8.51 19.90 -0.19
CA PHE A 10 -7.23 19.40 -0.63
C PHE A 10 -6.20 20.52 -0.83
N GLN A 11 -6.59 21.64 -1.43
CA GLN A 11 -5.71 22.81 -1.60
C GLN A 11 -5.25 23.39 -0.26
N GLU A 12 -6.14 23.51 0.72
CA GLU A 12 -5.76 23.98 2.06
C GLU A 12 -4.88 22.96 2.79
N ALA A 13 -5.17 21.67 2.67
CA ALA A 13 -4.34 20.60 3.22
C ALA A 13 -2.93 20.62 2.61
N THR A 14 -2.84 20.83 1.29
CA THR A 14 -1.55 20.92 0.56
C THR A 14 -0.64 22.01 1.12
N LYS A 15 -1.20 23.16 1.52
CA LYS A 15 -0.42 24.26 2.11
C LYS A 15 0.14 23.92 3.50
N ARG A 16 -0.50 22.98 4.21
CA ARG A 16 -0.12 22.54 5.55
C ARG A 16 0.81 21.34 5.56
N ALA A 17 0.88 20.59 4.46
CA ALA A 17 1.64 19.35 4.41
C ALA A 17 3.14 19.59 4.59
N HIS A 18 3.74 18.97 5.61
CA HIS A 18 5.18 18.89 5.81
C HIS A 18 5.81 17.89 4.85
N THR A 19 5.09 16.76 4.61
CA THR A 19 5.45 15.77 3.60
C THR A 19 4.19 15.23 2.93
N ARG A 20 4.33 14.80 1.67
CA ARG A 20 3.29 14.20 0.86
C ARG A 20 3.80 12.99 0.10
N PHE A 21 3.08 11.88 0.20
CA PHE A 21 3.36 10.64 -0.54
C PHE A 21 2.18 10.26 -1.43
N TRP A 22 2.51 9.80 -2.63
CA TRP A 22 1.56 9.15 -3.52
C TRP A 22 1.49 7.66 -3.18
N LEU A 23 0.31 7.15 -2.84
CA LEU A 23 0.07 5.77 -2.44
C LEU A 23 -0.60 5.04 -3.60
N ILE A 24 0.05 4.03 -4.14
CA ILE A 24 -0.44 3.20 -5.25
C ILE A 24 -0.38 1.73 -4.90
N SER A 25 -1.22 0.93 -5.56
CA SER A 25 -1.25 -0.52 -5.43
C SER A 25 -1.92 -1.15 -6.64
N ASP A 26 -1.74 -2.47 -6.79
CA ASP A 26 -2.60 -3.29 -7.64
C ASP A 26 -2.63 -2.81 -9.09
N LEU A 27 -1.46 -2.64 -9.71
CA LEU A 27 -1.33 -2.33 -11.14
C LEU A 27 -1.35 -3.59 -12.02
N GLN A 28 -1.52 -4.74 -11.41
CA GLN A 28 -1.53 -6.01 -12.14
C GLN A 28 -2.60 -6.02 -13.23
N GLN A 29 -2.17 -6.22 -14.45
CA GLN A 29 -3.00 -6.37 -15.64
C GLN A 29 -2.50 -7.57 -16.47
N GLY A 30 -3.41 -8.45 -16.86
CA GLY A 30 -3.06 -9.54 -17.78
C GLY A 30 -2.76 -9.06 -19.21
N VAL A 31 -2.96 -7.75 -19.50
CA VAL A 31 -2.76 -7.14 -20.82
C VAL A 31 -1.86 -5.91 -20.66
N TYR A 32 -0.67 -6.01 -21.23
CA TYR A 32 0.36 -4.97 -21.18
C TYR A 32 -0.14 -3.58 -21.57
N GLU A 33 -0.82 -3.45 -22.68
CA GLU A 33 -1.29 -2.16 -23.21
C GLU A 33 -2.31 -1.47 -22.29
N ARG A 34 -3.04 -2.25 -21.49
CA ARG A 34 -3.93 -1.70 -20.46
C ARG A 34 -3.12 -1.20 -19.27
N ALA A 35 -2.18 -1.98 -18.77
CA ALA A 35 -1.32 -1.58 -17.66
C ALA A 35 -0.56 -0.28 -18.01
N GLU A 36 0.05 -0.21 -19.18
CA GLU A 36 0.75 0.97 -19.66
C GLU A 36 -0.17 2.19 -19.74
N ARG A 37 -1.38 2.01 -20.28
CA ARG A 37 -2.38 3.09 -20.36
C ARG A 37 -2.75 3.62 -18.98
N TYR A 38 -3.00 2.75 -18.01
CA TYR A 38 -3.49 3.16 -16.69
C TYR A 38 -2.41 3.84 -15.87
N VAL A 39 -1.20 3.30 -15.86
CA VAL A 39 -0.09 3.96 -15.18
C VAL A 39 0.23 5.32 -15.84
N THR A 40 0.14 5.39 -17.16
CA THR A 40 0.34 6.66 -17.89
C THR A 40 -0.73 7.70 -17.54
N ILE A 41 -1.99 7.30 -17.43
CA ILE A 41 -3.07 8.19 -16.98
C ILE A 41 -2.76 8.73 -15.58
N ALA A 42 -2.41 7.85 -14.64
CA ALA A 42 -2.12 8.25 -13.26
C ALA A 42 -0.92 9.19 -13.18
N VAL A 43 0.20 8.84 -13.80
CA VAL A 43 1.42 9.68 -13.82
C VAL A 43 1.17 11.04 -14.48
N ASN A 44 0.44 11.09 -15.59
CA ASN A 44 0.11 12.36 -16.24
C ASN A 44 -0.82 13.24 -15.39
N ASP A 45 -1.72 12.64 -14.62
CA ASP A 45 -2.60 13.39 -13.74
C ASP A 45 -1.84 14.02 -12.56
N LEU A 46 -0.71 13.44 -12.10
CA LEU A 46 0.14 14.04 -11.08
C LEU A 46 0.58 15.46 -11.43
N ASN A 47 0.79 15.74 -12.71
CA ASN A 47 1.17 17.10 -13.18
C ASN A 47 0.06 18.14 -12.97
N ARG A 48 -1.17 17.72 -12.67
CA ARG A 48 -2.32 18.59 -12.39
C ARG A 48 -2.56 18.78 -10.91
N ILE A 49 -1.87 18.02 -10.07
CA ILE A 49 -2.05 18.02 -8.63
C ILE A 49 -1.08 19.02 -8.02
N PRO A 50 -1.58 20.05 -7.31
CA PRO A 50 -0.72 21.03 -6.68
C PRO A 50 0.07 20.43 -5.51
N GLY A 51 1.23 21.01 -5.27
CA GLY A 51 2.14 20.64 -4.19
C GLY A 51 3.23 19.66 -4.64
N LYS A 52 4.27 19.58 -3.83
CA LYS A 52 5.40 18.69 -4.06
C LYS A 52 5.06 17.30 -3.53
N LEU A 53 5.47 16.26 -4.25
CA LEU A 53 5.56 14.91 -3.73
C LEU A 53 6.96 14.66 -3.15
N ASP A 54 7.02 13.98 -2.01
CA ASP A 54 8.27 13.58 -1.36
C ASP A 54 8.62 12.11 -1.64
N GLY A 55 7.67 11.32 -2.12
CA GLY A 55 7.89 9.94 -2.53
C GLY A 55 6.62 9.24 -3.01
N VAL A 56 6.81 7.98 -3.38
CA VAL A 56 5.74 7.05 -3.78
C VAL A 56 5.78 5.86 -2.83
N CYS A 57 4.63 5.45 -2.30
CA CYS A 57 4.48 4.17 -1.61
C CYS A 57 3.72 3.21 -2.52
N TYR A 58 4.40 2.18 -2.98
CA TYR A 58 3.83 1.18 -3.85
C TYR A 58 3.53 -0.10 -3.06
N LEU A 59 2.26 -0.38 -2.85
CA LEU A 59 1.78 -1.39 -1.91
C LEU A 59 1.50 -2.74 -2.57
N GLY A 60 2.38 -3.16 -3.48
CA GLY A 60 2.37 -4.49 -4.05
C GLY A 60 1.45 -4.69 -5.25
N ASP A 61 1.44 -5.91 -5.76
CA ASP A 61 0.71 -6.35 -6.95
C ASP A 61 1.06 -5.51 -8.19
N ALA A 62 2.35 -5.43 -8.45
CA ALA A 62 2.90 -4.63 -9.53
C ALA A 62 2.70 -5.29 -10.90
N SER A 63 2.62 -6.60 -10.98
CA SER A 63 2.57 -7.31 -12.25
C SER A 63 1.72 -8.56 -12.21
N GLU A 64 1.06 -8.82 -13.33
CA GLU A 64 0.38 -10.08 -13.62
C GLU A 64 0.80 -10.56 -15.00
N GLY A 65 1.03 -11.84 -15.15
CA GLY A 65 1.37 -12.42 -16.44
C GLY A 65 1.45 -13.94 -16.41
N THR A 66 1.07 -14.57 -17.53
CA THR A 66 1.11 -16.02 -17.68
C THR A 66 2.45 -16.53 -18.21
N ASN A 67 3.35 -15.62 -18.60
CA ASN A 67 4.70 -15.91 -19.08
C ASN A 67 5.66 -14.79 -18.69
N ILE A 68 6.92 -15.13 -18.63
CA ILE A 68 8.00 -14.25 -18.17
C ILE A 68 8.19 -13.01 -19.04
N ASP A 69 7.99 -13.11 -20.34
CA ASP A 69 8.18 -11.98 -21.26
C ASP A 69 7.15 -10.87 -20.98
N THR A 70 5.89 -11.25 -20.72
CA THR A 70 4.85 -10.29 -20.34
C THR A 70 5.16 -9.64 -19.00
N VAL A 71 5.60 -10.43 -18.02
CA VAL A 71 6.00 -9.93 -16.69
C VAL A 71 7.16 -8.94 -16.83
N ASN A 72 8.22 -9.28 -17.55
CA ASN A 72 9.38 -8.41 -17.74
C ASN A 72 8.99 -7.09 -18.45
N ARG A 73 8.17 -7.16 -19.50
CA ARG A 73 7.68 -5.95 -20.18
C ARG A 73 6.88 -5.02 -19.25
N MET A 74 6.08 -5.60 -18.36
CA MET A 74 5.34 -4.82 -17.35
C MET A 74 6.27 -4.18 -16.34
N ILE A 75 7.29 -4.89 -15.91
CA ILE A 75 8.33 -4.37 -15.01
C ILE A 75 9.04 -3.19 -15.69
N ASP A 76 9.56 -3.38 -16.87
CA ASP A 76 10.30 -2.36 -17.61
C ASP A 76 9.47 -1.08 -17.80
N MET A 77 8.20 -1.23 -18.18
CA MET A 77 7.28 -0.10 -18.36
C MET A 77 7.05 0.66 -17.05
N GLN A 78 6.84 -0.05 -15.94
CA GLN A 78 6.63 0.59 -14.64
C GLN A 78 7.88 1.31 -14.16
N LEU A 79 9.05 0.68 -14.31
CA LEU A 79 10.32 1.30 -13.97
C LEU A 79 10.53 2.59 -14.78
N GLU A 80 10.29 2.57 -16.09
CA GLU A 80 10.39 3.78 -16.92
C GLU A 80 9.46 4.89 -16.40
N LYS A 81 8.18 4.58 -16.13
CA LYS A 81 7.19 5.57 -15.72
C LYS A 81 7.43 6.10 -14.30
N LEU A 82 7.72 5.24 -13.36
CA LEU A 82 7.90 5.62 -11.96
C LEU A 82 9.26 6.27 -11.72
N ASP A 83 10.33 5.77 -12.31
CA ASP A 83 11.65 6.40 -12.20
C ASP A 83 11.68 7.78 -12.84
N SER A 84 10.86 8.04 -13.87
CA SER A 84 10.73 9.37 -14.49
C SER A 84 10.23 10.45 -13.53
N LEU A 85 9.62 10.08 -12.42
CA LEU A 85 9.18 11.00 -11.37
C LEU A 85 10.36 11.58 -10.57
N GLY A 86 11.52 10.92 -10.57
CA GLY A 86 12.70 11.34 -9.81
C GLY A 86 12.52 11.31 -8.31
N LEU A 87 11.61 10.49 -7.81
CA LEU A 87 11.22 10.38 -6.41
C LEU A 87 11.70 9.07 -5.78
N PRO A 88 11.93 9.01 -4.45
CA PRO A 88 12.08 7.74 -3.75
C PRO A 88 10.78 6.94 -3.83
N ILE A 89 10.91 5.63 -4.02
CA ILE A 89 9.79 4.69 -4.13
C ILE A 89 9.95 3.64 -3.03
N TYR A 90 8.98 3.58 -2.15
CA TYR A 90 8.90 2.62 -1.04
C TYR A 90 7.97 1.49 -1.47
N TYR A 91 8.50 0.27 -1.57
CA TYR A 91 7.77 -0.84 -2.17
C TYR A 91 7.58 -2.00 -1.21
N THR A 92 6.35 -2.51 -1.13
CA THR A 92 6.02 -3.78 -0.49
C THR A 92 5.66 -4.82 -1.54
N ILE A 93 5.97 -6.07 -1.28
CA ILE A 93 5.65 -7.18 -2.20
C ILE A 93 4.19 -7.58 -2.01
N GLY A 94 3.48 -7.75 -3.12
CA GLY A 94 2.11 -8.26 -3.15
C GLY A 94 2.05 -9.76 -3.49
N ASN A 95 0.85 -10.34 -3.45
CA ASN A 95 0.70 -11.76 -3.78
C ASN A 95 0.91 -12.06 -5.28
N HIS A 96 0.64 -11.09 -6.16
CA HIS A 96 0.82 -11.31 -7.59
C HIS A 96 2.29 -11.44 -7.99
N GLU A 97 3.22 -10.78 -7.34
CA GLU A 97 4.65 -10.98 -7.58
C GLU A 97 5.08 -12.42 -7.29
N THR A 98 4.42 -13.07 -6.35
CA THR A 98 4.71 -14.44 -5.95
C THR A 98 3.81 -15.48 -6.64
N GLU A 99 2.52 -15.24 -6.78
CA GLU A 99 1.54 -16.15 -7.41
C GLU A 99 1.79 -16.34 -8.91
N TYR A 100 2.06 -15.28 -9.64
CA TYR A 100 2.32 -15.36 -11.07
C TYR A 100 3.69 -15.94 -11.37
N CYS A 101 4.64 -15.75 -10.49
CA CYS A 101 5.88 -16.54 -10.51
C CYS A 101 5.62 -18.05 -10.42
N ARG A 102 4.51 -18.49 -9.82
CA ARG A 102 4.09 -19.89 -9.81
C ARG A 102 3.81 -20.43 -11.20
N PHE A 103 3.14 -19.67 -12.09
CA PHE A 103 2.93 -20.12 -13.49
C PHE A 103 4.24 -20.17 -14.25
N CYS A 104 5.07 -19.14 -14.15
CA CYS A 104 6.39 -19.12 -14.77
C CYS A 104 7.29 -20.24 -14.25
N ARG A 105 7.28 -20.55 -12.94
CA ARG A 105 7.98 -21.69 -12.35
C ARG A 105 7.46 -23.02 -12.88
N LYS A 106 6.14 -23.18 -12.97
CA LYS A 106 5.51 -24.40 -13.48
C LYS A 106 5.84 -24.66 -14.94
N ASN A 107 6.04 -23.58 -15.71
CA ASN A 107 6.47 -23.65 -17.11
C ASN A 107 7.99 -23.81 -17.26
N GLY A 108 8.77 -23.69 -16.18
CA GLY A 108 10.22 -23.74 -16.21
C GLY A 108 10.91 -22.40 -16.54
N ASP A 109 10.16 -21.30 -16.60
CA ASP A 109 10.69 -19.97 -16.91
C ASP A 109 11.44 -19.35 -15.73
N LEU A 110 11.11 -19.77 -14.51
CA LEU A 110 11.71 -19.28 -13.26
C LEU A 110 12.10 -20.44 -12.34
N THR A 111 13.16 -20.26 -11.60
CA THR A 111 13.56 -21.15 -10.50
C THR A 111 12.85 -20.75 -9.20
N ASN A 112 12.85 -21.65 -8.21
CA ASN A 112 12.34 -21.34 -6.88
C ASN A 112 13.11 -20.14 -6.28
N GLY A 113 12.39 -19.23 -5.64
CA GLY A 113 12.96 -18.05 -4.98
C GLY A 113 13.17 -16.83 -5.88
N GLN A 114 13.02 -16.93 -7.20
CA GLN A 114 13.06 -15.77 -8.07
C GLN A 114 11.73 -15.00 -8.01
N ILE A 115 11.81 -13.69 -7.80
CA ILE A 115 10.70 -12.73 -7.83
C ILE A 115 11.12 -11.62 -8.79
N PRO A 116 10.71 -11.67 -10.07
CA PRO A 116 11.23 -10.78 -11.10
C PRO A 116 11.15 -9.29 -10.78
N PHE A 117 10.04 -8.84 -10.17
CA PHE A 117 9.92 -7.43 -9.80
C PHE A 117 10.90 -7.06 -8.68
N PHE A 118 11.00 -7.88 -7.63
CA PHE A 118 11.97 -7.69 -6.57
C PHE A 118 13.40 -7.66 -7.11
N ASP A 119 13.75 -8.62 -7.95
CA ASP A 119 15.09 -8.73 -8.55
C ASP A 119 15.42 -7.51 -9.43
N ALA A 120 14.42 -6.92 -10.08
CA ALA A 120 14.58 -5.73 -10.91
C ALA A 120 14.80 -4.44 -10.10
N VAL A 121 14.24 -4.35 -8.88
CA VAL A 121 14.22 -3.08 -8.11
C VAL A 121 15.16 -3.06 -6.91
N HIS A 122 15.51 -4.19 -6.29
CA HIS A 122 16.21 -4.22 -5.00
C HIS A 122 17.61 -3.59 -5.01
N ASN A 123 18.25 -3.45 -6.16
CA ASN A 123 19.55 -2.78 -6.30
C ASN A 123 19.46 -1.34 -6.82
N ARG A 124 18.26 -0.80 -7.00
CA ARG A 124 18.09 0.58 -7.48
C ARG A 124 18.09 1.55 -6.30
N SER A 125 18.87 2.63 -6.41
CA SER A 125 19.10 3.57 -5.31
C SER A 125 17.87 4.38 -4.90
N ASN A 126 16.89 4.52 -5.79
CA ASN A 126 15.63 5.22 -5.53
C ASN A 126 14.49 4.28 -5.10
N TRP A 127 14.72 2.95 -5.06
CA TRP A 127 13.75 1.97 -4.61
C TRP A 127 14.14 1.47 -3.21
N HIS A 128 13.22 1.61 -2.27
CA HIS A 128 13.36 1.21 -0.87
C HIS A 128 12.40 0.06 -0.59
N LEU A 129 12.95 -1.07 -0.20
CA LEU A 129 12.20 -2.30 0.09
C LEU A 129 12.99 -3.17 1.08
N VAL A 130 12.45 -4.32 1.43
CA VAL A 130 13.20 -5.31 2.22
C VAL A 130 14.52 -5.66 1.55
N LYS A 131 15.59 -5.80 2.33
CA LYS A 131 16.95 -6.01 1.79
C LYS A 131 17.16 -7.40 1.22
N SER A 132 16.44 -8.36 1.72
CA SER A 132 16.44 -9.73 1.22
C SER A 132 15.02 -10.28 1.23
N GLN A 133 14.81 -11.38 0.49
CA GLN A 133 13.55 -12.12 0.51
C GLN A 133 13.27 -12.79 1.86
N GLU A 134 14.25 -12.84 2.75
CA GLU A 134 14.10 -13.34 4.11
C GLU A 134 13.61 -12.29 5.10
N ASP A 135 13.63 -11.02 4.73
CA ASP A 135 13.14 -9.92 5.56
C ASP A 135 11.65 -9.69 5.27
N PHE A 136 10.86 -9.51 6.31
CA PHE A 136 9.42 -9.27 6.16
C PHE A 136 9.00 -7.83 6.44
N TRP A 137 9.95 -6.97 6.83
CA TRP A 137 9.71 -5.56 7.09
C TRP A 137 10.93 -4.70 6.86
N PHE A 138 10.70 -3.41 6.64
CA PHE A 138 11.70 -2.35 6.71
C PHE A 138 11.04 -1.06 7.19
N SER A 139 11.82 -0.08 7.56
CA SER A 139 11.32 1.24 7.99
C SER A 139 12.09 2.36 7.34
N GLU A 140 11.39 3.48 7.15
CA GLU A 140 11.97 4.77 6.79
C GLU A 140 11.71 5.77 7.90
N GLU A 141 12.79 6.37 8.41
CA GLU A 141 12.74 7.36 9.47
C GLU A 141 12.61 8.76 8.91
N MET A 142 11.40 9.29 8.91
CA MET A 142 11.15 10.69 8.61
C MET A 142 11.49 11.56 9.84
N PRO A 143 11.74 12.86 9.67
CA PRO A 143 12.09 13.73 10.81
C PRO A 143 11.08 13.68 11.97
N GLU A 144 9.77 13.63 11.67
CA GLU A 144 8.70 13.75 12.65
C GLU A 144 7.89 12.46 12.86
N TYR A 145 8.05 11.44 12.02
CA TYR A 145 7.33 10.16 12.08
C TYR A 145 8.13 9.03 11.47
N THR A 146 7.67 7.81 11.65
CA THR A 146 8.25 6.61 11.04
C THR A 146 7.26 5.99 10.06
N MET A 147 7.74 5.60 8.89
CA MET A 147 7.02 4.75 7.94
C MET A 147 7.51 3.31 8.12
N LEU A 148 6.59 2.40 8.40
CA LEU A 148 6.88 0.98 8.66
C LEU A 148 6.20 0.13 7.58
N PHE A 149 6.99 -0.57 6.80
CA PHE A 149 6.53 -1.35 5.65
C PHE A 149 6.65 -2.84 5.91
N PHE A 150 5.64 -3.60 5.49
CA PHE A 150 5.61 -5.06 5.59
C PHE A 150 5.48 -5.72 4.23
N SER A 151 6.31 -6.77 4.03
CA SER A 151 6.26 -7.69 2.89
C SER A 151 6.03 -9.11 3.45
N ASP A 152 4.80 -9.35 3.89
CA ASP A 152 4.43 -10.54 4.67
C ASP A 152 4.11 -11.80 3.83
N HIS A 153 4.54 -11.81 2.57
CA HIS A 153 4.30 -12.91 1.64
C HIS A 153 5.47 -13.87 1.46
N LEU A 154 6.63 -13.51 2.00
CA LEU A 154 7.87 -14.24 1.76
C LEU A 154 8.19 -15.19 2.89
N ALA A 155 8.54 -16.42 2.56
CA ALA A 155 9.14 -17.35 3.49
C ALA A 155 10.67 -17.24 3.47
N LYS A 156 11.34 -17.64 4.59
CA LYS A 156 12.79 -17.61 4.73
C LYS A 156 13.58 -18.37 3.66
N ASP A 157 12.97 -19.34 3.03
CA ASP A 157 13.59 -20.12 1.96
C ASP A 157 13.30 -19.55 0.56
N GLY A 158 12.71 -18.33 0.50
CA GLY A 158 12.24 -17.74 -0.74
C GLY A 158 11.03 -18.46 -1.33
N SER A 159 10.45 -19.43 -0.60
CA SER A 159 9.20 -20.04 -1.00
C SER A 159 8.06 -19.07 -0.76
N TRP A 160 7.03 -19.19 -1.58
CA TRP A 160 5.85 -18.34 -1.50
C TRP A 160 4.83 -18.88 -0.51
N ILE A 161 4.27 -17.99 0.30
CA ILE A 161 3.13 -18.28 1.17
C ILE A 161 1.92 -17.58 0.56
N GLY A 162 1.16 -18.33 -0.24
CA GLY A 162 -0.01 -17.77 -0.91
C GLY A 162 -1.20 -17.59 0.01
N PHE A 163 -2.00 -16.59 -0.30
CA PHE A 163 -3.29 -16.33 0.34
C PHE A 163 -4.26 -17.53 0.29
N TYR A 164 -4.15 -18.36 -0.74
CA TYR A 164 -5.02 -19.54 -0.95
C TYR A 164 -4.43 -20.86 -0.42
N GLU A 165 -3.16 -20.88 -0.08
CA GLU A 165 -2.61 -22.05 0.60
C GLU A 165 -2.85 -21.86 2.09
N LYS A 166 -3.57 -22.81 2.70
CA LYS A 166 -3.76 -22.83 4.15
C LYS A 166 -2.42 -22.58 4.81
N LEU A 167 -2.32 -21.48 5.55
CA LEU A 167 -1.16 -21.20 6.36
C LEU A 167 -0.69 -22.48 7.03
N PRO A 168 0.60 -22.79 7.01
CA PRO A 168 1.12 -23.88 7.78
C PRO A 168 0.62 -23.67 9.21
N GLN A 169 -0.08 -24.67 9.76
CA GLN A 169 -0.48 -24.64 11.17
C GLN A 169 0.74 -24.32 12.02
N ALA A 170 0.56 -23.55 13.09
CA ALA A 170 1.61 -23.19 14.00
C ALA A 170 2.55 -24.39 14.26
N GLY A 171 3.79 -24.31 13.77
CA GLY A 171 4.76 -25.40 13.80
C GLY A 171 5.18 -25.97 12.45
N SER A 172 4.58 -25.58 11.33
CA SER A 172 4.90 -26.11 10.00
C SER A 172 5.61 -25.09 9.09
N GLY A 173 6.78 -24.61 9.50
CA GLY A 173 7.70 -23.97 8.52
C GLY A 173 7.51 -22.50 8.21
N TYR A 174 6.54 -21.79 8.81
CA TYR A 174 6.50 -20.34 8.70
C TYR A 174 7.68 -19.73 9.49
N PRO A 175 8.50 -18.88 8.85
CA PRO A 175 9.79 -18.51 9.43
C PRO A 175 9.71 -17.48 10.55
N TYR A 176 8.58 -16.78 10.67
CA TYR A 176 8.40 -15.73 11.66
C TYR A 176 7.36 -16.15 12.69
N THR A 177 7.74 -16.04 13.94
CA THR A 177 6.87 -16.34 15.09
C THR A 177 6.11 -15.08 15.50
N LYS A 178 5.11 -15.26 16.36
CA LYS A 178 4.45 -14.12 17.03
C LYS A 178 5.46 -13.22 17.72
N ALA A 179 6.50 -13.80 18.35
CA ALA A 179 7.55 -13.04 19.01
C ALA A 179 8.35 -12.14 18.06
N ASP A 180 8.56 -12.56 16.80
CA ASP A 180 9.22 -11.73 15.80
C ASP A 180 8.36 -10.50 15.44
N TRP A 181 7.05 -10.68 15.27
CA TRP A 181 6.11 -9.58 15.02
C TRP A 181 5.99 -8.63 16.22
N GLU A 182 5.91 -9.17 17.42
CA GLU A 182 5.90 -8.38 18.66
C GLU A 182 7.20 -7.60 18.83
N ALA A 183 8.35 -8.16 18.48
CA ALA A 183 9.64 -7.46 18.53
C ALA A 183 9.67 -6.26 17.58
N VAL A 184 9.09 -6.37 16.37
CA VAL A 184 8.94 -5.22 15.45
C VAL A 184 8.05 -4.15 16.08
N ARG A 185 6.87 -4.54 16.57
CA ARG A 185 5.95 -3.62 17.27
C ARG A 185 6.65 -2.86 18.41
N ASP A 186 7.33 -3.59 19.28
CA ASP A 186 7.94 -3.05 20.49
C ASP A 186 9.14 -2.15 20.16
N ARG A 187 9.86 -2.43 19.08
CA ARG A 187 10.94 -1.58 18.57
C ARG A 187 10.45 -0.17 18.21
N PHE A 188 9.23 -0.05 17.67
CA PHE A 188 8.66 1.22 17.26
C PHE A 188 7.68 1.81 18.28
N ALA A 189 7.48 1.16 19.41
CA ALA A 189 6.71 1.72 20.52
C ALA A 189 7.47 2.94 21.10
N GLY A 190 6.77 4.09 21.18
CA GLY A 190 7.38 5.32 21.66
C GLY A 190 6.47 6.53 21.47
N ASP A 191 7.06 7.73 21.42
CA ASP A 191 6.31 8.98 21.22
C ASP A 191 6.18 9.37 19.74
N LYS A 192 7.14 8.94 18.91
CA LYS A 192 7.16 9.27 17.49
C LYS A 192 6.02 8.56 16.76
N PRO A 193 5.16 9.26 16.00
CA PRO A 193 4.08 8.63 15.22
C PRO A 193 4.59 7.57 14.25
N VAL A 194 3.87 6.46 14.15
CA VAL A 194 4.18 5.36 13.21
C VAL A 194 3.01 5.18 12.26
N PHE A 195 3.30 5.17 10.96
CA PHE A 195 2.37 4.84 9.89
C PHE A 195 2.81 3.53 9.25
N MET A 196 1.86 2.64 9.03
CA MET A 196 2.12 1.28 8.55
C MET A 196 1.65 1.10 7.12
N PHE A 197 2.42 0.33 6.35
CA PHE A 197 2.18 0.09 4.95
C PHE A 197 2.37 -1.40 4.65
N SER A 198 1.43 -2.01 3.96
CA SER A 198 1.53 -3.41 3.52
C SER A 198 0.64 -3.67 2.33
N HIS A 199 0.74 -4.84 1.72
CA HIS A 199 -0.19 -5.21 0.67
C HIS A 199 -1.53 -5.67 1.24
N TYR A 200 -1.55 -6.47 2.30
CA TYR A 200 -2.77 -6.95 2.96
C TYR A 200 -3.24 -6.05 4.09
N ALA A 201 -4.54 -6.14 4.38
CA ALA A 201 -5.15 -5.43 5.51
C ALA A 201 -4.81 -6.06 6.87
N PHE A 202 -4.88 -5.28 7.94
CA PHE A 202 -5.00 -5.79 9.31
C PHE A 202 -6.33 -6.53 9.52
N PRO A 203 -6.42 -7.41 10.53
CA PRO A 203 -7.69 -8.02 10.93
C PRO A 203 -8.81 -6.99 11.09
N GLY A 204 -10.01 -7.32 10.59
CA GLY A 204 -11.15 -6.39 10.49
C GLY A 204 -11.22 -5.64 9.14
N GLY A 205 -10.19 -5.75 8.30
CA GLY A 205 -10.17 -5.26 6.92
C GLY A 205 -10.81 -6.23 5.92
N ASN A 206 -10.74 -5.90 4.63
CA ASN A 206 -10.99 -6.86 3.55
C ASN A 206 -9.69 -7.59 3.23
N ARG A 207 -9.77 -8.93 3.13
CA ARG A 207 -8.63 -9.77 2.79
C ARG A 207 -7.44 -9.54 3.75
N GLU A 208 -7.66 -9.97 4.96
CA GLU A 208 -6.78 -9.73 6.10
C GLU A 208 -5.49 -10.52 6.03
N SER A 209 -4.41 -9.93 6.56
CA SER A 209 -3.21 -10.67 6.94
C SER A 209 -3.36 -11.25 8.34
N GLU A 210 -3.32 -12.56 8.47
CA GLU A 210 -3.26 -13.21 9.78
C GLU A 210 -1.96 -12.86 10.51
N PHE A 211 -0.90 -12.52 9.77
CA PHE A 211 0.41 -12.21 10.33
C PHE A 211 0.44 -10.83 10.97
N LEU A 212 -0.10 -9.81 10.28
CA LEU A 212 -0.20 -8.47 10.87
C LEU A 212 -0.99 -8.49 12.19
N GLY A 213 -1.97 -9.38 12.29
CA GLY A 213 -2.72 -9.59 13.53
C GLY A 213 -1.87 -10.03 14.73
N GLN A 214 -0.70 -10.63 14.50
CA GLN A 214 0.22 -11.01 15.58
C GLN A 214 0.84 -9.80 16.31
N MET A 215 0.80 -8.62 15.70
CA MET A 215 1.30 -7.38 16.32
C MET A 215 0.31 -6.76 17.32
N LEU A 216 -0.93 -7.21 17.35
CA LEU A 216 -1.94 -6.64 18.23
C LEU A 216 -1.70 -7.00 19.71
N PRO A 217 -2.01 -6.09 20.66
CA PRO A 217 -2.45 -4.71 20.47
C PRO A 217 -1.32 -3.78 20.06
N LEU A 218 -1.63 -2.77 19.23
CA LEU A 218 -0.64 -1.77 18.80
C LEU A 218 -0.47 -0.65 19.83
N PRO A 219 0.74 -0.10 19.99
CA PRO A 219 1.01 1.08 20.81
C PRO A 219 0.26 2.33 20.28
N LYS A 220 0.05 3.31 21.17
CA LYS A 220 -0.70 4.56 20.85
C LYS A 220 -0.08 5.42 19.76
N ASN A 221 1.22 5.31 19.56
CA ASN A 221 1.93 6.06 18.54
C ASN A 221 1.74 5.50 17.13
N PHE A 222 1.16 4.31 16.97
CA PHE A 222 0.72 3.78 15.69
C PHE A 222 -0.57 4.51 15.29
N ARG A 223 -0.57 5.20 14.13
CA ARG A 223 -1.63 6.14 13.74
C ARG A 223 -2.57 5.61 12.68
N ALA A 224 -2.01 5.06 11.62
CA ALA A 224 -2.79 4.57 10.48
C ALA A 224 -2.07 3.42 9.78
N HIS A 225 -2.86 2.66 9.03
CA HIS A 225 -2.40 1.59 8.17
C HIS A 225 -2.92 1.79 6.74
N PHE A 226 -2.04 1.63 5.77
CA PHE A 226 -2.34 1.74 4.34
C PHE A 226 -2.10 0.40 3.67
N HIS A 227 -3.05 -0.05 2.85
CA HIS A 227 -2.95 -1.34 2.17
C HIS A 227 -3.61 -1.32 0.78
N GLY A 228 -3.23 -2.28 -0.06
CA GLY A 228 -3.85 -2.57 -1.34
C GLY A 228 -4.73 -3.82 -1.31
N HIS A 229 -4.57 -4.70 -2.30
CA HIS A 229 -5.11 -6.04 -2.41
C HIS A 229 -6.64 -6.16 -2.53
N ALA A 230 -7.41 -5.32 -1.89
CA ALA A 230 -8.85 -5.50 -1.84
C ALA A 230 -9.56 -5.09 -3.14
N HIS A 231 -8.93 -4.30 -4.02
CA HIS A 231 -9.48 -3.83 -5.29
C HIS A 231 -10.91 -3.34 -5.14
N ILE A 232 -11.13 -2.33 -4.31
CA ILE A 232 -12.48 -1.84 -4.05
C ILE A 232 -13.08 -1.29 -5.35
N GLY A 233 -14.04 -2.01 -5.90
CA GLY A 233 -14.74 -1.65 -7.13
C GLY A 233 -15.68 -0.47 -6.95
N ASP A 234 -16.00 0.23 -8.04
CA ASP A 234 -16.85 1.43 -8.06
C ASP A 234 -18.24 1.20 -7.45
N ALA A 235 -18.81 0.00 -7.60
CA ALA A 235 -20.09 -0.34 -6.98
C ALA A 235 -20.02 -0.41 -5.44
N VAL A 236 -18.86 -0.76 -4.90
CA VAL A 236 -18.61 -0.76 -3.44
C VAL A 236 -18.24 0.63 -2.97
N TRP A 237 -17.53 1.39 -3.82
CA TRP A 237 -17.10 2.76 -3.58
C TRP A 237 -18.28 3.73 -3.47
N ALA A 238 -19.27 3.61 -4.36
CA ALA A 238 -20.46 4.45 -4.36
C ALA A 238 -21.23 4.31 -3.03
N GLY A 239 -20.93 5.17 -2.07
CA GLY A 239 -21.59 5.25 -0.77
C GLY A 239 -20.91 4.52 0.38
N LYS A 240 -19.66 4.05 0.21
CA LYS A 240 -18.85 3.49 1.31
C LYS A 240 -17.52 4.20 1.46
N ASN A 241 -17.06 4.29 2.69
CA ASN A 241 -15.76 4.85 3.01
C ASN A 241 -14.65 3.87 2.64
N LEU A 242 -13.54 4.37 2.09
CA LEU A 242 -12.34 3.60 1.80
C LEU A 242 -11.43 3.37 3.01
N TYR A 243 -11.80 3.88 4.14
CA TYR A 243 -11.08 3.63 5.37
C TYR A 243 -11.92 2.82 6.33
N ARG A 244 -11.26 2.06 7.14
CA ARG A 244 -11.88 1.26 8.18
C ARG A 244 -11.19 1.53 9.50
N GLN A 245 -11.98 1.58 10.53
CA GLN A 245 -11.48 1.55 11.89
C GLN A 245 -11.32 0.09 12.31
N ILE A 246 -10.13 -0.30 12.71
CA ILE A 246 -9.92 -1.59 13.34
C ILE A 246 -10.49 -1.50 14.76
N ALA A 247 -11.39 -2.42 15.10
CA ALA A 247 -11.71 -2.65 16.51
C ALA A 247 -10.45 -3.21 17.18
N ALA A 248 -9.72 -2.37 17.89
CA ALA A 248 -8.56 -2.83 18.62
C ALA A 248 -8.99 -3.75 19.74
N VAL A 249 -8.25 -4.80 19.93
CA VAL A 249 -8.12 -5.44 21.23
C VAL A 249 -7.49 -4.40 22.15
N ASP A 250 -8.16 -4.03 23.24
CA ASP A 250 -7.71 -3.02 24.23
C ASP A 250 -7.89 -1.52 23.90
N ASN A 251 -8.96 -1.14 23.22
CA ASN A 251 -9.39 0.27 23.06
C ASN A 251 -8.44 1.22 22.29
N HIS A 252 -7.58 0.72 21.43
CA HIS A 252 -6.78 1.53 20.54
C HIS A 252 -7.15 1.26 19.08
N PRO A 253 -8.17 1.92 18.52
CA PRO A 253 -8.52 1.76 17.13
C PRO A 253 -7.41 2.34 16.25
N ILE A 254 -6.98 1.57 15.26
CA ILE A 254 -6.17 2.10 14.15
C ILE A 254 -7.07 2.30 12.94
N VAL A 255 -6.88 3.41 12.24
CA VAL A 255 -7.61 3.67 10.98
C VAL A 255 -6.87 2.98 9.85
N GLN A 256 -7.59 2.17 9.07
CA GLN A 256 -7.06 1.53 7.86
C GLN A 256 -7.58 2.21 6.60
N PHE A 257 -6.70 2.33 5.62
CA PHE A 257 -7.02 2.86 4.30
C PHE A 257 -6.67 1.83 3.23
N ASP A 258 -7.69 1.40 2.48
CA ASP A 258 -7.49 0.72 1.22
C ASP A 258 -7.17 1.78 0.16
N VAL A 259 -5.95 1.77 -0.38
CA VAL A 259 -5.53 2.78 -1.37
C VAL A 259 -6.14 2.55 -2.76
N SER A 260 -6.98 1.53 -2.91
CA SER A 260 -7.60 1.10 -4.15
C SER A 260 -6.58 0.53 -5.15
N SER A 261 -6.85 0.60 -6.43
CA SER A 261 -5.98 0.03 -7.45
C SER A 261 -5.80 0.96 -8.66
N LEU A 262 -4.65 0.87 -9.31
CA LEU A 262 -4.43 1.50 -10.60
C LEU A 262 -5.01 0.68 -11.76
N ASP A 263 -5.71 -0.38 -11.45
CA ASP A 263 -6.37 -1.28 -12.36
C ASP A 263 -7.82 -0.85 -12.63
N HIS A 264 -8.32 -1.07 -13.84
CA HIS A 264 -9.69 -0.72 -14.25
C HIS A 264 -10.54 -1.93 -14.69
N TRP A 265 -10.05 -3.15 -14.58
CA TRP A 265 -10.77 -4.28 -15.16
C TRP A 265 -11.68 -5.05 -14.20
N ARG A 266 -11.49 -4.88 -12.89
CA ARG A 266 -12.29 -5.55 -11.83
C ARG A 266 -13.49 -4.70 -11.36
N GLY A 267 -13.96 -3.76 -12.18
CA GLY A 267 -15.03 -2.83 -11.81
C GLY A 267 -14.53 -1.67 -10.97
N THR A 268 -13.24 -1.38 -11.04
CA THR A 268 -12.57 -0.22 -10.45
C THR A 268 -12.36 0.86 -11.49
N THR A 269 -12.15 2.10 -11.07
CA THR A 269 -11.46 3.11 -11.89
C THR A 269 -9.98 3.16 -11.52
N VAL A 270 -9.14 3.81 -12.33
CA VAL A 270 -7.73 4.06 -12.00
C VAL A 270 -7.68 5.02 -10.82
N ARG A 271 -7.50 4.49 -9.64
CA ARG A 271 -7.60 5.21 -8.37
C ARG A 271 -6.36 5.02 -7.52
N SER A 272 -5.99 6.06 -6.79
CA SER A 272 -4.92 6.03 -5.80
C SER A 272 -5.22 6.95 -4.63
N ALA A 273 -4.38 6.92 -3.60
CA ALA A 273 -4.47 7.81 -2.47
C ALA A 273 -3.23 8.71 -2.36
N PHE A 274 -3.38 9.81 -1.61
CA PHE A 274 -2.29 10.70 -1.22
C PHE A 274 -2.29 10.79 0.29
N PHE A 275 -1.14 10.59 0.90
CA PHE A 275 -0.92 10.73 2.32
C PHE A 275 -0.15 12.02 2.59
N ASP A 276 -0.77 12.92 3.35
CA ASP A 276 -0.20 14.18 3.80
C ASP A 276 0.06 14.13 5.30
N TYR A 277 1.25 14.44 5.73
CA TYR A 277 1.58 14.62 7.14
C TYR A 277 1.69 16.11 7.47
N TYR A 278 1.05 16.54 8.57
CA TYR A 278 0.93 17.95 8.96
C TYR A 278 1.71 18.33 10.21
N GLY A 279 2.42 17.40 10.81
CA GLY A 279 3.09 17.58 12.09
C GLY A 279 2.27 17.07 13.28
N ASN A 280 2.95 16.80 14.39
CA ASN A 280 2.36 16.37 15.66
C ASN A 280 1.45 15.13 15.60
N GLY A 281 1.66 14.27 14.60
CA GLY A 281 0.83 13.08 14.36
C GLY A 281 -0.48 13.36 13.62
N GLU A 282 -0.73 14.59 13.20
CA GLU A 282 -1.84 14.94 12.29
C GLU A 282 -1.51 14.54 10.85
N TYR A 283 -2.51 14.01 10.16
CA TYR A 283 -2.37 13.58 8.77
C TYR A 283 -3.67 13.68 7.99
N GLY A 284 -3.57 13.67 6.68
CA GLY A 284 -4.68 13.59 5.75
C GLY A 284 -4.48 12.48 4.73
N VAL A 285 -5.58 11.95 4.23
CA VAL A 285 -5.61 10.99 3.13
C VAL A 285 -6.63 11.44 2.10
N PHE A 286 -6.22 11.54 0.85
CA PHE A 286 -7.06 12.01 -0.24
C PHE A 286 -7.08 10.98 -1.37
N PHE A 287 -8.25 10.64 -1.85
CA PHE A 287 -8.44 9.65 -2.90
C PHE A 287 -8.74 10.31 -4.23
N ARG A 288 -8.02 9.89 -5.27
CA ARG A 288 -8.04 10.47 -6.60
C ARG A 288 -8.51 9.47 -7.65
N ASP A 289 -9.55 9.82 -8.41
CA ASP A 289 -9.89 9.20 -9.68
C ASP A 289 -9.06 9.87 -10.79
N HIS A 290 -8.06 9.15 -11.29
CA HIS A 290 -7.14 9.67 -12.29
C HIS A 290 -7.75 9.76 -13.69
N VAL A 291 -8.76 8.92 -14.00
CA VAL A 291 -9.45 8.95 -15.30
C VAL A 291 -10.23 10.25 -15.44
N ASN A 292 -10.96 10.63 -14.40
CA ASN A 292 -11.78 11.83 -14.39
C ASN A 292 -11.06 13.06 -13.80
N ALA A 293 -9.82 12.88 -13.35
CA ALA A 293 -8.98 13.92 -12.75
C ALA A 293 -9.69 14.67 -11.61
N ARG A 294 -10.33 13.93 -10.69
CA ARG A 294 -11.12 14.50 -9.59
C ARG A 294 -10.78 13.83 -8.25
N TRP A 295 -10.95 14.59 -7.16
CA TRP A 295 -10.93 14.06 -5.82
C TRP A 295 -12.28 13.45 -5.48
N GLU A 296 -12.29 12.26 -4.87
CA GLU A 296 -13.53 11.53 -4.58
C GLU A 296 -13.85 11.50 -3.09
N GLN A 297 -12.83 11.27 -2.27
CA GLN A 297 -12.97 11.20 -0.82
C GLN A 297 -11.73 11.79 -0.14
N PHE A 298 -11.88 12.11 1.11
CA PHE A 298 -10.77 12.53 1.96
C PHE A 298 -11.02 12.14 3.42
N PHE A 299 -9.93 12.09 4.17
CA PHE A 299 -9.91 11.97 5.61
C PHE A 299 -8.86 12.95 6.15
N VAL A 300 -9.16 13.63 7.26
CA VAL A 300 -8.17 14.43 8.00
C VAL A 300 -8.29 14.07 9.46
N SER A 301 -7.18 13.61 10.04
CA SER A 301 -7.12 13.23 11.45
C SER A 301 -7.10 14.46 12.34
N SER A 302 -7.63 14.31 13.55
CA SER A 302 -7.31 15.20 14.69
C SER A 302 -6.09 14.65 15.44
N HIS A 303 -5.55 15.44 16.36
CA HIS A 303 -4.44 15.04 17.25
C HIS A 303 -4.70 13.77 18.05
N ASP A 304 -5.95 13.47 18.35
CA ASP A 304 -6.35 12.25 19.00
C ASP A 304 -7.01 11.33 17.97
N ALA A 305 -6.31 10.25 17.58
CA ALA A 305 -6.85 9.27 16.64
C ALA A 305 -8.15 8.61 17.14
N ARG A 306 -8.45 8.71 18.45
CA ARG A 306 -9.71 8.27 19.03
C ARG A 306 -10.87 9.19 18.67
N ASP A 307 -10.56 10.45 18.32
CA ASP A 307 -11.52 11.46 17.89
C ASP A 307 -11.51 11.67 16.36
N ALA A 308 -10.89 10.75 15.61
CA ALA A 308 -10.94 10.74 14.16
C ALA A 308 -12.40 10.62 13.72
N CYS A 309 -13.11 11.74 13.71
CA CYS A 309 -14.46 11.83 13.21
C CYS A 309 -14.42 11.56 11.71
N ILE A 310 -14.96 10.43 11.32
CA ILE A 310 -15.44 10.25 9.95
C ILE A 310 -16.44 11.39 9.73
N PRO A 311 -16.18 12.32 8.81
CA PRO A 311 -17.16 13.37 8.53
C PRO A 311 -18.54 12.73 8.30
N GLU A 312 -19.59 13.24 8.92
CA GLU A 312 -20.95 12.65 8.91
C GLU A 312 -21.44 12.33 7.49
N GLN A 313 -21.00 13.11 6.49
CA GLN A 313 -21.30 12.88 5.09
C GLN A 313 -20.79 11.53 4.54
N PHE A 314 -19.85 10.87 5.23
CA PHE A 314 -19.26 9.57 4.85
C PHE A 314 -19.69 8.44 5.79
N GLN A 315 -20.53 8.69 6.78
CA GLN A 315 -21.03 7.69 7.74
C GLN A 315 -22.26 6.92 7.25
N LYS A 316 -22.69 7.07 6.01
CA LYS A 316 -23.91 6.43 5.48
C LYS A 316 -23.61 5.22 4.63
#